data_01a28abfa625301882fd008e13043e18
#
_entry.id   01a28abfa625301882fd008e13043e18
#
_cell.length_a   1.000
_cell.length_b   1.000
_cell.length_c   1.000
_cell.angle_alpha   90.00
_cell.angle_beta   90.00
_cell.angle_gamma   90.00
#
_symmetry.space_group_name_H-M   'P 1'
#
loop_
_entity.id
_entity.type
_entity.pdbx_description
1 polymer ?
#
loop_
_entity_poly.entity_id
_entity_poly.type
_entity_poly.pdbx_seq_one_letter_code
_entity_poly.pdbx_strand_id
1 'polypeptide(L)'
;MKIDEERVVEEVRRVKPRLVLLSCPEGYLRQVEDLASRLEREFGVETMVSADLCYGVCDTADSEALKLGADLAFHIGHRSGFTRIGERTVMVDVFDDADFTKVVEKAVASLKPYQRLGLCTISQHLHRLDSVKELFESAGFEVYVGKGHERLLDGQVMGCRFTTSFRIRDEVDALVFLGQSRFHAVGVALSSGKPTFMLDPYSETIEDMGVQAEQWGKRTVLQVYKAVDAKRFGIIIGLREGQMLSEQAIHLKKRFQEHGREARLITLREVTEERLAPFRDLDAFIQTACPRISIDGSVFSRPVLSTPQAEALFRLWEGKDISAFLERSSWV
;
A
#
# COMPACT_ATOMS: atom_id res chain seq x y z
N MET A 1 6.69 7.67 -17.30
CA MET A 1 7.30 6.87 -16.20
C MET A 1 8.55 6.20 -16.71
N LYS A 2 9.66 6.25 -15.98
CA LYS A 2 11.00 5.80 -16.38
C LYS A 2 11.54 4.82 -15.32
N ILE A 3 11.90 3.61 -15.76
CA ILE A 3 12.57 2.61 -14.90
C ILE A 3 14.00 3.06 -14.65
N ASP A 4 14.51 2.86 -13.43
CA ASP A 4 15.92 3.03 -13.08
C ASP A 4 16.76 1.87 -13.65
N GLU A 5 16.95 1.92 -14.98
CA GLU A 5 17.71 0.88 -15.70
C GLU A 5 19.22 0.90 -15.33
N GLU A 6 19.76 2.07 -14.92
CA GLU A 6 21.15 2.19 -14.49
C GLU A 6 21.39 1.29 -13.28
N ARG A 7 20.49 1.31 -12.31
CA ARG A 7 20.54 0.42 -11.14
C ARG A 7 20.52 -1.05 -11.52
N VAL A 8 19.69 -1.45 -12.49
CA VAL A 8 19.64 -2.82 -12.99
C VAL A 8 20.98 -3.22 -13.62
N VAL A 9 21.51 -2.41 -14.50
CA VAL A 9 22.79 -2.65 -15.20
C VAL A 9 23.95 -2.74 -14.20
N GLU A 10 24.00 -1.84 -13.21
CA GLU A 10 25.03 -1.87 -12.17
C GLU A 10 25.02 -3.19 -11.38
N GLU A 11 23.83 -3.64 -10.97
CA GLU A 11 23.70 -4.89 -10.22
C GLU A 11 24.03 -6.13 -11.06
N VAL A 12 23.64 -6.16 -12.34
CA VAL A 12 24.03 -7.25 -13.27
C VAL A 12 25.54 -7.28 -13.46
N ARG A 13 26.20 -6.15 -13.66
CA ARG A 13 27.68 -6.07 -13.76
C ARG A 13 28.38 -6.53 -12.49
N ARG A 14 27.83 -6.17 -11.33
CA ARG A 14 28.39 -6.52 -10.01
C ARG A 14 28.25 -8.00 -9.68
N VAL A 15 27.06 -8.57 -9.91
CA VAL A 15 26.72 -9.96 -9.53
C VAL A 15 27.16 -10.96 -10.60
N LYS A 16 27.14 -10.55 -11.88
CA LYS A 16 27.38 -11.39 -13.06
C LYS A 16 26.51 -12.67 -13.03
N PRO A 17 25.18 -12.49 -12.92
CA PRO A 17 24.27 -13.61 -12.83
C PRO A 17 24.24 -14.39 -14.14
N ARG A 18 23.87 -15.68 -14.10
CA ARG A 18 23.53 -16.46 -15.29
C ARG A 18 22.06 -16.32 -15.63
N LEU A 19 21.21 -16.25 -14.59
CA LEU A 19 19.77 -16.17 -14.72
C LEU A 19 19.21 -15.03 -13.84
N VAL A 20 18.39 -14.19 -14.44
CA VAL A 20 17.76 -13.01 -13.81
C VAL A 20 16.25 -13.13 -13.88
N LEU A 21 15.56 -12.92 -12.76
CA LEU A 21 14.10 -12.79 -12.71
C LEU A 21 13.72 -11.31 -12.62
N LEU A 22 12.79 -10.86 -13.48
CA LEU A 22 12.23 -9.51 -13.45
C LEU A 22 10.74 -9.57 -13.08
N SER A 23 10.34 -8.86 -12.04
CA SER A 23 8.97 -8.76 -11.56
C SER A 23 8.54 -7.29 -11.52
N CYS A 24 7.34 -6.98 -12.01
CA CYS A 24 6.82 -5.61 -12.07
C CYS A 24 5.29 -5.59 -12.08
N PRO A 25 4.65 -4.45 -11.75
CA PRO A 25 3.23 -4.24 -12.04
C PRO A 25 2.95 -4.36 -13.55
N GLU A 26 1.76 -4.84 -13.89
CA GLU A 26 1.32 -5.11 -15.26
C GLU A 26 1.56 -3.92 -16.23
N GLY A 27 1.38 -2.69 -15.76
CA GLY A 27 1.61 -1.48 -16.56
C GLY A 27 3.04 -1.26 -17.04
N TYR A 28 4.02 -1.99 -16.50
CA TYR A 28 5.44 -1.91 -16.89
C TYR A 28 5.93 -3.12 -17.68
N LEU A 29 5.12 -4.15 -17.89
CA LEU A 29 5.55 -5.41 -18.52
C LEU A 29 6.27 -5.19 -19.84
N ARG A 30 5.73 -4.35 -20.73
CA ARG A 30 6.36 -4.06 -22.02
C ARG A 30 7.76 -3.46 -21.88
N GLN A 31 7.91 -2.48 -20.98
CA GLN A 31 9.21 -1.84 -20.73
C GLN A 31 10.21 -2.83 -20.12
N VAL A 32 9.70 -3.74 -19.26
CA VAL A 32 10.52 -4.79 -18.63
C VAL A 32 10.92 -5.88 -19.61
N GLU A 33 10.08 -6.23 -20.60
CA GLU A 33 10.44 -7.11 -21.72
C GLU A 33 11.56 -6.51 -22.58
N ASP A 34 11.47 -5.20 -22.90
CA ASP A 34 12.51 -4.49 -23.64
C ASP A 34 13.83 -4.47 -22.84
N LEU A 35 13.75 -4.23 -21.54
CA LEU A 35 14.91 -4.28 -20.64
C LEU A 35 15.50 -5.70 -20.56
N ALA A 36 14.69 -6.74 -20.44
CA ALA A 36 15.11 -8.14 -20.44
C ALA A 36 15.91 -8.48 -21.72
N SER A 37 15.34 -8.17 -22.88
CA SER A 37 15.98 -8.38 -24.18
C SER A 37 17.31 -7.62 -24.31
N ARG A 38 17.41 -6.45 -23.72
CA ARG A 38 18.65 -5.67 -23.65
C ARG A 38 19.70 -6.36 -22.76
N LEU A 39 19.31 -6.84 -21.58
CA LEU A 39 20.22 -7.53 -20.67
C LEU A 39 20.79 -8.81 -21.30
N GLU A 40 19.97 -9.60 -21.98
CA GLU A 40 20.42 -10.80 -22.72
C GLU A 40 21.46 -10.43 -23.79
N ARG A 41 21.17 -9.42 -24.59
CA ARG A 41 22.04 -9.02 -25.69
C ARG A 41 23.35 -8.40 -25.24
N GLU A 42 23.32 -7.55 -24.19
CA GLU A 42 24.51 -6.78 -23.75
C GLU A 42 25.39 -7.56 -22.76
N PHE A 43 24.80 -8.45 -21.95
CA PHE A 43 25.49 -9.14 -20.86
C PHE A 43 25.53 -10.67 -21.01
N GLY A 44 24.81 -11.23 -22.00
CA GLY A 44 24.74 -12.68 -22.21
C GLY A 44 24.10 -13.44 -21.05
N VAL A 45 23.24 -12.78 -20.27
CA VAL A 45 22.47 -13.40 -19.18
C VAL A 45 21.16 -13.95 -19.72
N GLU A 46 20.64 -15.02 -19.11
CA GLU A 46 19.27 -15.49 -19.36
C GLU A 46 18.30 -14.65 -18.51
N THR A 47 17.14 -14.31 -19.06
CA THR A 47 16.12 -13.56 -18.32
C THR A 47 14.78 -14.29 -18.25
N MET A 48 14.07 -14.11 -17.15
CA MET A 48 12.67 -14.49 -16.99
C MET A 48 11.89 -13.25 -16.57
N VAL A 49 10.77 -12.98 -17.23
CA VAL A 49 9.82 -11.94 -16.85
C VAL A 49 8.62 -12.59 -16.17
N SER A 50 8.36 -12.21 -14.92
CA SER A 50 7.17 -12.68 -14.21
C SER A 50 5.93 -11.96 -14.73
N ALA A 51 4.95 -12.71 -15.21
CA ALA A 51 3.63 -12.22 -15.60
C ALA A 51 2.60 -12.33 -14.46
N ASP A 52 3.01 -12.78 -13.27
CA ASP A 52 2.15 -12.81 -12.10
C ASP A 52 1.86 -11.40 -11.60
N LEU A 53 0.71 -11.24 -10.94
CA LEU A 53 0.30 -9.98 -10.36
C LEU A 53 1.33 -9.49 -9.31
N CYS A 54 1.74 -8.23 -9.43
CA CYS A 54 2.69 -7.58 -8.55
C CYS A 54 2.04 -6.33 -7.92
N TYR A 55 1.55 -6.46 -6.70
CA TYR A 55 0.71 -5.43 -6.06
C TYR A 55 1.49 -4.37 -5.27
N GLY A 56 2.71 -4.66 -4.84
CA GLY A 56 3.46 -3.72 -4.00
C GLY A 56 4.74 -4.32 -3.42
N VAL A 57 5.40 -3.59 -2.54
CA VAL A 57 6.60 -4.05 -1.80
C VAL A 57 6.35 -5.30 -0.94
N CYS A 58 5.10 -5.68 -0.74
CA CYS A 58 4.69 -6.89 -0.03
C CYS A 58 4.60 -8.12 -0.94
N ASP A 59 4.85 -7.99 -2.23
CA ASP A 59 4.68 -9.02 -3.25
C ASP A 59 5.95 -9.14 -4.08
N THR A 60 7.07 -9.34 -3.40
CA THR A 60 8.36 -9.58 -4.03
C THR A 60 8.47 -11.01 -4.52
N ALA A 61 9.30 -11.24 -5.52
CA ALA A 61 9.48 -12.55 -6.12
C ALA A 61 10.74 -13.27 -5.61
N ASP A 62 11.17 -13.06 -4.35
CA ASP A 62 12.41 -13.62 -3.82
C ASP A 62 12.35 -15.15 -3.67
N SER A 63 11.25 -15.68 -3.16
CA SER A 63 11.05 -17.14 -3.05
C SER A 63 10.85 -17.82 -4.41
N GLU A 64 10.20 -17.15 -5.36
CA GLU A 64 10.10 -17.60 -6.74
C GLU A 64 11.48 -17.63 -7.42
N ALA A 65 12.27 -16.58 -7.27
CA ALA A 65 13.64 -16.52 -7.77
C ALA A 65 14.49 -17.67 -7.25
N LEU A 66 14.38 -17.95 -5.94
CA LEU A 66 15.08 -19.08 -5.33
C LEU A 66 14.67 -20.43 -5.95
N LYS A 67 13.35 -20.68 -6.10
CA LYS A 67 12.81 -21.92 -6.67
C LYS A 67 13.17 -22.12 -8.14
N LEU A 68 13.21 -21.01 -8.91
CA LEU A 68 13.57 -21.00 -10.32
C LEU A 68 15.09 -21.05 -10.55
N GLY A 69 15.89 -20.95 -9.49
CA GLY A 69 17.35 -20.95 -9.58
C GLY A 69 17.91 -19.65 -10.14
N ALA A 70 17.16 -18.54 -10.09
CA ALA A 70 17.66 -17.25 -10.50
C ALA A 70 18.75 -16.77 -9.52
N ASP A 71 19.85 -16.28 -10.06
CA ASP A 71 20.98 -15.75 -9.28
C ASP A 71 20.67 -14.36 -8.73
N LEU A 72 19.80 -13.61 -9.44
CA LEU A 72 19.39 -12.23 -9.14
C LEU A 72 17.93 -12.04 -9.52
N ALA A 73 17.21 -11.28 -8.73
CA ALA A 73 15.84 -10.85 -9.04
C ALA A 73 15.72 -9.32 -8.93
N PHE A 74 14.91 -8.72 -9.79
CA PHE A 74 14.55 -7.31 -9.73
C PHE A 74 13.06 -7.17 -9.49
N HIS A 75 12.71 -6.42 -8.43
CA HIS A 75 11.35 -5.98 -8.16
C HIS A 75 11.23 -4.51 -8.59
N ILE A 76 10.55 -4.27 -9.69
CA ILE A 76 10.50 -2.98 -10.38
C ILE A 76 9.20 -2.25 -10.05
N GLY A 77 9.28 -0.94 -9.77
CA GLY A 77 8.11 -0.05 -9.65
C GLY A 77 7.63 0.24 -8.24
N HIS A 78 8.18 -0.45 -7.24
CA HIS A 78 7.85 -0.18 -5.84
C HIS A 78 9.11 0.12 -5.04
N ARG A 79 9.25 1.37 -4.62
CA ARG A 79 10.34 1.82 -3.75
C ARG A 79 9.97 1.67 -2.29
N SER A 80 10.93 1.26 -1.48
CA SER A 80 10.82 1.26 -0.02
C SER A 80 12.14 1.74 0.58
N GLY A 81 12.18 1.93 1.91
CA GLY A 81 13.43 2.23 2.62
C GLY A 81 14.48 1.11 2.54
N PHE A 82 14.13 -0.04 1.96
CA PHE A 82 15.06 -1.14 1.69
C PHE A 82 15.43 -1.18 0.22
N THR A 83 16.71 -1.27 -0.07
CA THR A 83 17.24 -1.44 -1.43
C THR A 83 17.26 -2.89 -1.87
N ARG A 84 17.18 -3.84 -0.92
CA ARG A 84 17.11 -5.29 -1.13
C ARG A 84 16.09 -5.92 -0.21
N ILE A 85 15.45 -6.97 -0.68
CA ILE A 85 14.55 -7.83 0.10
C ILE A 85 14.99 -9.27 -0.12
N GLY A 86 15.13 -10.05 0.97
CA GLY A 86 15.72 -11.37 0.89
C GLY A 86 17.19 -11.34 0.46
N GLU A 87 17.66 -12.44 -0.14
CA GLU A 87 19.06 -12.57 -0.55
C GLU A 87 19.29 -12.15 -2.01
N ARG A 88 18.26 -12.21 -2.86
CA ARG A 88 18.38 -12.12 -4.32
C ARG A 88 17.67 -10.95 -4.93
N THR A 89 16.65 -10.41 -4.27
CA THR A 89 15.79 -9.37 -4.85
C THR A 89 16.31 -7.96 -4.60
N VAL A 90 16.56 -7.23 -5.68
CA VAL A 90 16.91 -5.83 -5.69
C VAL A 90 15.67 -5.01 -6.01
N MET A 91 15.39 -3.98 -5.23
CA MET A 91 14.32 -3.02 -5.50
C MET A 91 14.79 -2.01 -6.54
N VAL A 92 13.98 -1.83 -7.58
CA VAL A 92 14.26 -0.91 -8.69
C VAL A 92 13.17 0.14 -8.78
N ASP A 93 13.59 1.39 -8.75
CA ASP A 93 12.67 2.53 -8.77
C ASP A 93 12.07 2.76 -10.16
N VAL A 94 10.88 3.33 -10.16
CA VAL A 94 10.26 3.94 -11.34
C VAL A 94 9.96 5.38 -10.99
N PHE A 95 10.43 6.29 -11.81
CA PHE A 95 10.24 7.73 -11.66
C PHE A 95 9.14 8.22 -12.59
N ASP A 96 8.33 9.10 -12.08
CA ASP A 96 7.30 9.79 -12.83
C ASP A 96 7.59 11.30 -12.81
N ASP A 97 8.04 11.84 -13.95
CA ASP A 97 8.44 13.24 -14.11
C ASP A 97 7.22 14.19 -14.28
N ALA A 98 6.06 13.84 -13.75
CA ALA A 98 4.88 14.70 -13.78
C ALA A 98 5.19 16.11 -13.23
N ASP A 99 4.71 17.13 -13.94
CA ASP A 99 4.81 18.52 -13.51
C ASP A 99 3.60 18.88 -12.63
N PHE A 100 3.88 19.22 -11.36
CA PHE A 100 2.85 19.63 -10.40
C PHE A 100 2.59 21.14 -10.39
N THR A 101 3.33 21.96 -11.14
CA THR A 101 3.25 23.43 -11.07
C THR A 101 1.83 23.93 -11.24
N LYS A 102 1.16 23.55 -12.31
CA LYS A 102 -0.20 24.03 -12.62
C LYS A 102 -1.23 23.57 -11.62
N VAL A 103 -1.16 22.32 -11.15
CA VAL A 103 -2.14 21.83 -10.16
C VAL A 103 -1.91 22.46 -8.79
N VAL A 104 -0.67 22.77 -8.43
CA VAL A 104 -0.35 23.53 -7.21
C VAL A 104 -0.90 24.96 -7.30
N GLU A 105 -0.68 25.68 -8.40
CA GLU A 105 -1.24 27.01 -8.61
C GLU A 105 -2.77 27.04 -8.45
N LYS A 106 -3.47 26.05 -9.02
CA LYS A 106 -4.92 25.89 -8.84
C LYS A 106 -5.29 25.56 -7.39
N ALA A 107 -4.47 24.76 -6.70
CA ALA A 107 -4.73 24.32 -5.34
C ALA A 107 -4.63 25.45 -4.31
N VAL A 108 -3.80 26.47 -4.53
CA VAL A 108 -3.61 27.61 -3.63
C VAL A 108 -4.94 28.23 -3.22
N ALA A 109 -5.87 28.42 -4.16
CA ALA A 109 -7.17 29.01 -3.86
C ALA A 109 -8.03 28.13 -2.92
N SER A 110 -8.04 26.83 -3.14
CA SER A 110 -8.81 25.86 -2.34
C SER A 110 -8.18 25.63 -0.97
N LEU A 111 -6.87 25.79 -0.86
CA LEU A 111 -6.11 25.56 0.38
C LEU A 111 -5.97 26.81 1.27
N LYS A 112 -6.45 27.98 0.83
CA LYS A 112 -6.41 29.25 1.62
C LYS A 112 -6.90 29.14 3.07
N PRO A 113 -7.90 28.31 3.42
CA PRO A 113 -8.34 28.18 4.81
C PRO A 113 -7.29 27.54 5.74
N TYR A 114 -6.24 26.93 5.20
CA TYR A 114 -5.20 26.20 5.92
C TYR A 114 -3.89 26.97 5.86
N GLN A 115 -3.16 27.06 6.97
CA GLN A 115 -1.85 27.71 7.03
C GLN A 115 -0.72 26.68 6.89
N ARG A 116 -0.87 25.53 7.55
CA ARG A 116 0.14 24.49 7.65
C ARG A 116 -0.28 23.27 6.85
N LEU A 117 0.51 22.90 5.84
CA LEU A 117 0.23 21.80 4.93
C LEU A 117 1.23 20.65 5.13
N GLY A 118 0.73 19.43 5.22
CA GLY A 118 1.56 18.23 5.21
C GLY A 118 1.58 17.61 3.81
N LEU A 119 2.75 17.42 3.21
CA LEU A 119 2.87 16.77 1.90
C LEU A 119 3.17 15.27 2.04
N CYS A 120 2.51 14.46 1.23
CA CYS A 120 2.80 13.04 1.08
C CYS A 120 2.52 12.54 -0.34
N THR A 121 3.15 11.41 -0.71
CA THR A 121 3.00 10.83 -2.04
C THR A 121 3.38 9.34 -2.04
N ILE A 122 3.27 8.70 -3.20
CA ILE A 122 3.76 7.35 -3.47
C ILE A 122 5.21 7.39 -4.03
N SER A 123 5.85 6.23 -4.12
CA SER A 123 7.27 6.12 -4.51
C SER A 123 7.63 6.81 -5.82
N GLN A 124 6.73 6.78 -6.81
CA GLN A 124 6.99 7.31 -8.14
C GLN A 124 7.19 8.83 -8.19
N HIS A 125 6.63 9.58 -7.24
CA HIS A 125 6.69 11.04 -7.19
C HIS A 125 7.57 11.59 -6.06
N LEU A 126 8.24 10.74 -5.27
CA LEU A 126 9.05 11.19 -4.11
C LEU A 126 10.12 12.23 -4.50
N HIS A 127 10.74 12.07 -5.66
CA HIS A 127 11.74 13.00 -6.18
C HIS A 127 11.19 14.39 -6.53
N ARG A 128 9.85 14.54 -6.56
CA ARG A 128 9.15 15.80 -6.81
C ARG A 128 8.75 16.55 -5.53
N LEU A 129 8.86 15.90 -4.36
CA LEU A 129 8.38 16.50 -3.09
C LEU A 129 9.01 17.84 -2.79
N ASP A 130 10.33 17.98 -2.93
CA ASP A 130 11.04 19.20 -2.59
C ASP A 130 10.60 20.35 -3.51
N SER A 131 10.48 20.11 -4.81
CA SER A 131 10.01 21.14 -5.75
C SER A 131 8.58 21.57 -5.50
N VAL A 132 7.68 20.64 -5.13
CA VAL A 132 6.29 20.95 -4.77
C VAL A 132 6.22 21.69 -3.43
N LYS A 133 7.07 21.33 -2.47
CA LYS A 133 7.20 22.06 -1.21
C LYS A 133 7.57 23.51 -1.45
N GLU A 134 8.59 23.79 -2.25
CA GLU A 134 9.02 25.15 -2.61
C GLU A 134 7.90 25.96 -3.28
N LEU A 135 7.07 25.33 -4.14
CA LEU A 135 5.92 26.00 -4.76
C LEU A 135 4.90 26.46 -3.72
N PHE A 136 4.54 25.60 -2.76
CA PHE A 136 3.61 25.97 -1.71
C PHE A 136 4.19 27.00 -0.73
N GLU A 137 5.46 26.89 -0.36
CA GLU A 137 6.15 27.87 0.50
C GLU A 137 6.20 29.25 -0.18
N SER A 138 6.46 29.30 -1.50
CA SER A 138 6.42 30.53 -2.29
C SER A 138 5.02 31.15 -2.35
N ALA A 139 3.97 30.32 -2.22
CA ALA A 139 2.58 30.78 -2.14
C ALA A 139 2.14 31.18 -0.72
N GLY A 140 3.04 31.11 0.28
CA GLY A 140 2.83 31.59 1.64
C GLY A 140 2.34 30.54 2.64
N PHE A 141 2.41 29.24 2.29
CA PHE A 141 2.10 28.16 3.22
C PHE A 141 3.34 27.72 4.02
N GLU A 142 3.12 27.21 5.22
CA GLU A 142 4.11 26.48 5.99
C GLU A 142 3.98 24.98 5.65
N VAL A 143 5.08 24.34 5.18
CA VAL A 143 5.00 23.01 4.57
C VAL A 143 5.82 21.98 5.32
N TYR A 144 5.19 20.90 5.68
CA TYR A 144 5.74 19.76 6.42
C TYR A 144 5.83 18.51 5.56
N VAL A 145 6.91 17.77 5.69
CA VAL A 145 7.09 16.43 5.12
C VAL A 145 7.45 15.49 6.26
N GLY A 146 6.60 14.49 6.49
CA GLY A 146 6.83 13.55 7.58
C GLY A 146 8.05 12.66 7.32
N LYS A 147 8.87 12.47 8.34
CA LYS A 147 10.08 11.64 8.26
C LYS A 147 9.75 10.17 8.03
N GLY A 148 10.55 9.54 7.20
CA GLY A 148 10.49 8.12 6.93
C GLY A 148 10.63 7.27 8.19
N HIS A 149 9.99 6.12 8.18
CA HIS A 149 10.03 5.17 9.29
C HIS A 149 9.83 3.75 8.79
N GLU A 150 10.58 2.80 9.31
CA GLU A 150 10.58 1.41 8.86
C GLU A 150 10.89 1.32 7.34
N ARG A 151 9.87 0.95 6.56
CA ARG A 151 9.98 0.77 5.11
C ARG A 151 9.63 2.02 4.29
N LEU A 152 9.21 3.10 4.94
CA LEU A 152 8.84 4.35 4.27
C LEU A 152 10.02 5.32 4.20
N LEU A 153 10.12 6.00 3.08
CA LEU A 153 10.95 7.18 2.88
C LEU A 153 10.22 8.45 3.34
N ASP A 154 10.94 9.58 3.45
CA ASP A 154 10.33 10.86 3.83
C ASP A 154 9.15 11.19 2.90
N GLY A 155 8.01 11.54 3.48
CA GLY A 155 6.77 11.85 2.76
C GLY A 155 6.10 10.68 2.04
N GLN A 156 6.69 9.49 2.03
CA GLN A 156 6.10 8.32 1.38
C GLN A 156 4.92 7.76 2.18
N VAL A 157 3.86 7.40 1.46
CA VAL A 157 2.77 6.55 1.98
C VAL A 157 2.63 5.30 1.13
N MET A 158 2.14 4.23 1.74
CA MET A 158 1.77 2.97 1.09
C MET A 158 0.31 2.67 1.40
N GLY A 159 -0.33 1.82 0.61
CA GLY A 159 -1.75 1.47 0.78
C GLY A 159 -2.13 0.83 2.13
N CYS A 160 -1.17 0.50 2.95
CA CYS A 160 -1.37 -0.09 4.28
C CYS A 160 -0.60 0.65 5.40
N ARG A 161 0.26 1.62 5.05
CA ARG A 161 1.10 2.36 6.00
C ARG A 161 1.12 3.85 5.66
N PHE A 162 0.74 4.65 6.63
CA PHE A 162 0.59 6.10 6.53
C PHE A 162 1.43 6.83 7.59
N THR A 163 2.48 6.19 8.12
CA THR A 163 3.24 6.67 9.28
C THR A 163 3.80 8.08 9.08
N THR A 164 4.23 8.42 7.86
CA THR A 164 4.79 9.75 7.56
C THR A 164 3.74 10.86 7.72
N SER A 165 2.56 10.71 7.12
CA SER A 165 1.46 11.67 7.25
C SER A 165 0.81 11.63 8.64
N PHE A 166 0.69 10.44 9.23
CA PHE A 166 0.11 10.28 10.57
C PHE A 166 0.92 10.97 11.67
N ARG A 167 2.24 10.93 11.61
CA ARG A 167 3.12 11.51 12.65
C ARG A 167 3.07 13.03 12.68
N ILE A 168 2.86 13.67 11.54
CA ILE A 168 2.79 15.14 11.45
C ILE A 168 1.37 15.69 11.56
N ARG A 169 0.34 14.83 11.73
CA ARG A 169 -1.07 15.25 11.70
C ARG A 169 -1.42 16.36 12.71
N ASP A 170 -0.76 16.37 13.87
CA ASP A 170 -1.02 17.36 14.91
C ASP A 170 -0.25 18.69 14.66
N GLU A 171 0.70 18.69 13.74
CA GLU A 171 1.50 19.85 13.33
C GLU A 171 0.88 20.59 12.14
N VAL A 172 -0.05 19.95 11.40
CA VAL A 172 -0.61 20.47 10.16
C VAL A 172 -2.12 20.70 10.25
N ASP A 173 -2.63 21.62 9.44
CA ASP A 173 -4.06 21.90 9.34
C ASP A 173 -4.74 21.01 8.28
N ALA A 174 -4.03 20.68 7.20
CA ALA A 174 -4.47 19.79 6.14
C ALA A 174 -3.32 18.98 5.55
N LEU A 175 -3.65 17.86 4.90
CA LEU A 175 -2.71 17.02 4.16
C LEU A 175 -2.95 17.14 2.66
N VAL A 176 -1.88 17.10 1.89
CA VAL A 176 -1.89 17.14 0.43
C VAL A 176 -1.19 15.89 -0.09
N PHE A 177 -1.95 15.04 -0.76
CA PHE A 177 -1.43 13.86 -1.44
C PHE A 177 -1.16 14.19 -2.91
N LEU A 178 0.07 13.96 -3.35
CA LEU A 178 0.50 14.18 -4.73
C LEU A 178 0.37 12.88 -5.55
N GLY A 179 -0.45 12.90 -6.61
CA GLY A 179 -0.63 11.76 -7.52
C GLY A 179 -2.09 11.43 -7.80
N GLN A 180 -2.33 10.36 -8.58
CA GLN A 180 -3.64 9.95 -9.09
C GLN A 180 -4.37 8.90 -8.23
N SER A 181 -3.71 8.38 -7.18
CA SER A 181 -4.24 7.24 -6.44
C SER A 181 -5.20 7.68 -5.33
N ARG A 182 -6.49 7.73 -5.66
CA ARG A 182 -7.56 7.98 -4.68
C ARG A 182 -7.49 7.04 -3.47
N PHE A 183 -7.10 5.79 -3.68
CA PHE A 183 -6.96 4.83 -2.59
C PHE A 183 -5.96 5.31 -1.52
N HIS A 184 -4.78 5.79 -1.95
CA HIS A 184 -3.78 6.31 -1.02
C HIS A 184 -4.24 7.62 -0.38
N ALA A 185 -4.82 8.53 -1.15
CA ALA A 185 -5.31 9.81 -0.64
C ALA A 185 -6.44 9.64 0.41
N VAL A 186 -7.42 8.76 0.13
CA VAL A 186 -8.47 8.41 1.11
C VAL A 186 -7.87 7.72 2.34
N GLY A 187 -6.87 6.86 2.14
CA GLY A 187 -6.15 6.23 3.23
C GLY A 187 -5.43 7.23 4.13
N VAL A 188 -4.80 8.25 3.56
CA VAL A 188 -4.21 9.39 4.31
C VAL A 188 -5.28 10.11 5.12
N ALA A 189 -6.44 10.44 4.52
CA ALA A 189 -7.55 11.09 5.21
C ALA A 189 -8.07 10.27 6.39
N LEU A 190 -8.35 8.97 6.18
CA LEU A 190 -8.87 8.07 7.20
C LEU A 190 -7.86 7.80 8.32
N SER A 191 -6.58 7.64 7.97
CA SER A 191 -5.54 7.34 8.97
C SER A 191 -5.21 8.53 9.85
N SER A 192 -5.20 9.75 9.29
CA SER A 192 -4.84 10.97 10.00
C SER A 192 -6.00 11.67 10.69
N GLY A 193 -7.24 11.48 10.20
CA GLY A 193 -8.42 12.25 10.61
C GLY A 193 -8.38 13.71 10.17
N LYS A 194 -7.49 14.10 9.24
CA LYS A 194 -7.31 15.48 8.77
C LYS A 194 -7.95 15.73 7.41
N PRO A 195 -8.39 16.96 7.11
CA PRO A 195 -8.70 17.37 5.75
C PRO A 195 -7.57 16.98 4.81
N THR A 196 -7.91 16.29 3.73
CA THR A 196 -6.91 15.75 2.80
C THR A 196 -7.31 16.04 1.36
N PHE A 197 -6.40 16.60 0.59
CA PHE A 197 -6.60 16.98 -0.80
C PHE A 197 -5.67 16.16 -1.69
N MET A 198 -6.23 15.57 -2.74
CA MET A 198 -5.46 14.88 -3.77
C MET A 198 -5.19 15.84 -4.93
N LEU A 199 -3.94 15.96 -5.34
CA LEU A 199 -3.51 16.76 -6.48
C LEU A 199 -3.06 15.81 -7.60
N ASP A 200 -3.85 15.74 -8.67
CA ASP A 200 -3.53 14.97 -9.87
C ASP A 200 -2.83 15.88 -10.91
N PRO A 201 -1.56 15.65 -11.20
CA PRO A 201 -0.81 16.50 -12.13
C PRO A 201 -1.22 16.30 -13.60
N TYR A 202 -1.85 15.17 -13.95
CA TYR A 202 -2.21 14.86 -15.33
C TYR A 202 -3.56 15.46 -15.74
N SER A 203 -4.56 15.34 -14.86
CA SER A 203 -5.86 15.99 -15.07
C SER A 203 -5.87 17.43 -14.56
N GLU A 204 -4.80 17.88 -13.89
CA GLU A 204 -4.68 19.17 -13.20
C GLU A 204 -5.88 19.46 -12.26
N THR A 205 -6.34 18.40 -11.58
CA THR A 205 -7.50 18.47 -10.67
C THR A 205 -7.09 18.39 -9.20
N ILE A 206 -7.90 19.06 -8.39
CA ILE A 206 -7.82 19.03 -6.93
C ILE A 206 -9.09 18.36 -6.44
N GLU A 207 -8.95 17.29 -5.65
CA GLU A 207 -10.09 16.61 -5.05
C GLU A 207 -9.97 16.64 -3.52
N ASP A 208 -11.02 17.14 -2.85
CA ASP A 208 -11.19 16.99 -1.42
C ASP A 208 -11.60 15.53 -1.12
N MET A 209 -10.81 14.82 -0.33
CA MET A 209 -11.05 13.42 0.00
C MET A 209 -12.07 13.20 1.12
N GLY A 210 -12.59 14.26 1.74
CA GLY A 210 -13.47 14.17 2.89
C GLY A 210 -14.72 13.34 2.64
N VAL A 211 -15.43 13.58 1.53
CA VAL A 211 -16.65 12.82 1.17
C VAL A 211 -16.34 11.35 0.93
N GLN A 212 -15.28 11.04 0.20
CA GLN A 212 -14.89 9.64 -0.08
C GLN A 212 -14.40 8.94 1.19
N ALA A 213 -13.63 9.63 2.03
CA ALA A 213 -13.19 9.10 3.32
C ALA A 213 -14.38 8.77 4.23
N GLU A 214 -15.38 9.66 4.32
CA GLU A 214 -16.60 9.40 5.08
C GLU A 214 -17.36 8.18 4.54
N GLN A 215 -17.53 8.07 3.22
CA GLN A 215 -18.21 6.94 2.59
C GLN A 215 -17.47 5.62 2.84
N TRP A 216 -16.14 5.62 2.73
CA TRP A 216 -15.33 4.44 3.00
C TRP A 216 -15.37 4.07 4.47
N GLY A 217 -15.28 5.05 5.37
CA GLY A 217 -15.42 4.84 6.81
C GLY A 217 -16.75 4.20 7.16
N LYS A 218 -17.87 4.74 6.67
CA LYS A 218 -19.22 4.19 6.88
C LYS A 218 -19.35 2.76 6.36
N ARG A 219 -18.83 2.49 5.15
CA ARG A 219 -18.85 1.15 4.55
C ARG A 219 -18.04 0.17 5.36
N THR A 220 -16.87 0.58 5.82
CA THR A 220 -15.96 -0.24 6.62
C THR A 220 -16.56 -0.56 7.99
N VAL A 221 -17.20 0.41 8.64
CA VAL A 221 -17.96 0.23 9.89
C VAL A 221 -19.12 -0.75 9.68
N LEU A 222 -19.87 -0.62 8.59
CA LEU A 222 -20.99 -1.53 8.28
C LEU A 222 -20.55 -2.99 8.17
N GLN A 223 -19.37 -3.26 7.60
CA GLN A 223 -18.83 -4.63 7.53
C GLN A 223 -18.53 -5.20 8.93
N VAL A 224 -18.03 -4.37 9.85
CA VAL A 224 -17.83 -4.78 11.26
C VAL A 224 -19.15 -5.17 11.91
N TYR A 225 -20.20 -4.35 11.77
CA TYR A 225 -21.53 -4.66 12.33
C TYR A 225 -22.16 -5.90 11.72
N LYS A 226 -21.95 -6.18 10.43
CA LYS A 226 -22.41 -7.42 9.80
C LYS A 226 -21.80 -8.68 10.40
N ALA A 227 -20.60 -8.56 11.01
CA ALA A 227 -19.89 -9.68 11.61
C ALA A 227 -20.10 -9.79 13.14
N VAL A 228 -20.82 -8.87 13.79
CA VAL A 228 -20.91 -8.81 15.26
C VAL A 228 -21.54 -10.06 15.87
N ASP A 229 -22.53 -10.66 15.20
CA ASP A 229 -23.21 -11.86 15.63
C ASP A 229 -22.59 -13.16 15.12
N ALA A 230 -21.55 -13.07 14.27
CA ALA A 230 -20.85 -14.23 13.75
C ALA A 230 -20.22 -15.06 14.87
N LYS A 231 -20.31 -16.39 14.75
CA LYS A 231 -19.80 -17.34 15.75
C LYS A 231 -18.55 -18.08 15.26
N ARG A 232 -18.45 -18.30 13.95
CA ARG A 232 -17.38 -19.09 13.33
C ARG A 232 -16.63 -18.26 12.30
N PHE A 233 -15.35 -18.08 12.54
CA PHE A 233 -14.50 -17.21 11.74
C PHE A 233 -13.40 -18.00 10.99
N GLY A 234 -13.14 -17.63 9.75
CA GLY A 234 -11.92 -18.00 9.01
C GLY A 234 -10.88 -16.90 9.14
N ILE A 235 -9.69 -17.20 9.64
CA ILE A 235 -8.58 -16.25 9.70
C ILE A 235 -7.62 -16.56 8.57
N ILE A 236 -7.53 -15.66 7.60
CA ILE A 236 -6.79 -15.84 6.36
C ILE A 236 -5.37 -15.29 6.50
N ILE A 237 -4.40 -16.15 6.21
CA ILE A 237 -2.98 -15.81 6.07
C ILE A 237 -2.68 -15.70 4.58
N GLY A 238 -2.23 -14.54 4.12
CA GLY A 238 -1.75 -14.36 2.75
C GLY A 238 -0.46 -15.14 2.51
N LEU A 239 -0.32 -15.76 1.33
CA LEU A 239 0.89 -16.50 0.95
C LEU A 239 1.88 -15.70 0.11
N ARG A 240 1.64 -14.39 -0.08
CA ARG A 240 2.62 -13.46 -0.65
C ARG A 240 3.61 -13.06 0.45
N GLU A 241 4.88 -12.90 0.10
CA GLU A 241 5.98 -12.78 1.08
C GLU A 241 5.72 -11.73 2.18
N GLY A 242 5.41 -10.50 1.80
CA GLY A 242 5.13 -9.42 2.76
C GLY A 242 3.72 -9.44 3.36
N GLN A 243 2.89 -10.43 3.03
CA GLN A 243 1.53 -10.63 3.55
C GLN A 243 1.41 -11.88 4.42
N MET A 244 2.51 -12.62 4.63
CA MET A 244 2.53 -13.87 5.39
C MET A 244 2.66 -13.59 6.89
N LEU A 245 1.62 -13.00 7.49
CA LEU A 245 1.58 -12.59 8.89
C LEU A 245 1.03 -13.71 9.79
N SER A 246 1.73 -14.85 9.81
CA SER A 246 1.28 -16.07 10.52
C SER A 246 1.13 -15.86 12.03
N GLU A 247 2.08 -15.18 12.66
CA GLU A 247 2.03 -14.91 14.12
C GLU A 247 0.84 -14.03 14.49
N GLN A 248 0.57 -12.99 13.67
CA GLN A 248 -0.59 -12.13 13.87
C GLN A 248 -1.89 -12.92 13.72
N ALA A 249 -2.01 -13.79 12.70
CA ALA A 249 -3.19 -14.62 12.49
C ALA A 249 -3.42 -15.60 13.67
N ILE A 250 -2.34 -16.20 14.20
CA ILE A 250 -2.42 -17.08 15.39
C ILE A 250 -2.85 -16.29 16.61
N HIS A 251 -2.31 -15.08 16.80
CA HIS A 251 -2.73 -14.21 17.90
C HIS A 251 -4.22 -13.82 17.78
N LEU A 252 -4.67 -13.41 16.60
CA LEU A 252 -6.08 -13.13 16.34
C LEU A 252 -6.96 -14.34 16.65
N LYS A 253 -6.57 -15.55 16.22
CA LYS A 253 -7.31 -16.78 16.52
C LYS A 253 -7.53 -16.95 18.04
N LYS A 254 -6.50 -16.75 18.85
CA LYS A 254 -6.60 -16.84 20.33
C LYS A 254 -7.58 -15.81 20.86
N ARG A 255 -7.50 -14.56 20.41
CA ARG A 255 -8.41 -13.49 20.83
C ARG A 255 -9.87 -13.77 20.48
N PHE A 256 -10.15 -14.33 19.28
CA PHE A 256 -11.51 -14.78 18.94
C PHE A 256 -12.02 -15.86 19.90
N GLN A 257 -11.18 -16.83 20.25
CA GLN A 257 -11.50 -17.89 21.20
C GLN A 257 -11.77 -17.34 22.62
N GLU A 258 -11.01 -16.37 23.08
CA GLU A 258 -11.20 -15.66 24.35
C GLU A 258 -12.57 -14.93 24.41
N HIS A 259 -13.09 -14.49 23.26
CA HIS A 259 -14.43 -13.91 23.12
C HIS A 259 -15.52 -14.96 22.84
N GLY A 260 -15.23 -16.26 23.06
CA GLY A 260 -16.20 -17.34 22.88
C GLY A 260 -16.57 -17.62 21.42
N ARG A 261 -15.68 -17.29 20.46
CA ARG A 261 -15.89 -17.53 19.02
C ARG A 261 -15.00 -18.67 18.53
N GLU A 262 -15.51 -19.47 17.61
CA GLU A 262 -14.68 -20.44 16.88
C GLU A 262 -13.85 -19.75 15.81
N ALA A 263 -12.59 -20.15 15.67
CA ALA A 263 -11.71 -19.57 14.65
C ALA A 263 -10.79 -20.63 14.04
N ARG A 264 -10.70 -20.65 12.70
CA ARG A 264 -9.83 -21.53 11.92
C ARG A 264 -8.84 -20.73 11.10
N LEU A 265 -7.60 -21.18 11.00
CA LEU A 265 -6.59 -20.59 10.11
C LEU A 265 -6.76 -21.16 8.69
N ILE A 266 -6.69 -20.27 7.70
CA ILE A 266 -6.80 -20.57 6.28
C ILE A 266 -5.65 -19.88 5.56
N THR A 267 -5.02 -20.56 4.62
CA THR A 267 -3.95 -19.94 3.80
C THR A 267 -4.42 -19.75 2.37
N LEU A 268 -4.21 -18.55 1.82
CA LEU A 268 -4.59 -18.22 0.44
C LEU A 268 -3.54 -17.30 -0.20
N ARG A 269 -3.19 -17.56 -1.47
CA ARG A 269 -2.40 -16.62 -2.28
C ARG A 269 -3.25 -15.46 -2.78
N GLU A 270 -4.49 -15.75 -3.21
CA GLU A 270 -5.49 -14.79 -3.66
C GLU A 270 -6.77 -14.93 -2.82
N VAL A 271 -7.21 -13.84 -2.23
CA VAL A 271 -8.46 -13.80 -1.45
C VAL A 271 -9.58 -13.35 -2.37
N THR A 272 -10.35 -14.30 -2.85
CA THR A 272 -11.51 -14.08 -3.74
C THR A 272 -12.75 -14.77 -3.22
N GLU A 273 -13.93 -14.35 -3.69
CA GLU A 273 -15.22 -14.96 -3.30
C GLU A 273 -15.24 -16.47 -3.62
N GLU A 274 -14.72 -16.87 -4.79
CA GLU A 274 -14.71 -18.27 -5.25
C GLU A 274 -13.85 -19.15 -4.32
N ARG A 275 -12.76 -18.60 -3.78
CA ARG A 275 -11.87 -19.31 -2.84
C ARG A 275 -12.48 -19.42 -1.46
N LEU A 276 -13.35 -18.49 -1.07
CA LEU A 276 -14.03 -18.49 0.23
C LEU A 276 -15.34 -19.26 0.22
N ALA A 277 -16.01 -19.38 -0.90
CA ALA A 277 -17.32 -20.05 -1.05
C ALA A 277 -17.37 -21.49 -0.50
N PRO A 278 -16.33 -22.35 -0.64
CA PRO A 278 -16.35 -23.70 -0.08
C PRO A 278 -16.45 -23.79 1.45
N PHE A 279 -16.06 -22.75 2.18
CA PHE A 279 -16.10 -22.71 3.64
C PHE A 279 -17.52 -22.36 4.15
N ARG A 280 -18.52 -23.18 3.82
CA ARG A 280 -19.95 -22.91 4.05
C ARG A 280 -20.33 -22.78 5.50
N ASP A 281 -19.57 -23.37 6.41
CA ASP A 281 -19.78 -23.38 7.85
C ASP A 281 -19.20 -22.14 8.57
N LEU A 282 -18.47 -21.27 7.88
CA LEU A 282 -17.93 -20.04 8.44
C LEU A 282 -18.87 -18.87 8.18
N ASP A 283 -19.07 -18.05 9.20
CA ASP A 283 -20.00 -16.91 9.15
C ASP A 283 -19.31 -15.64 8.62
N ALA A 284 -18.02 -15.47 8.90
CA ALA A 284 -17.23 -14.33 8.49
C ALA A 284 -15.74 -14.70 8.37
N PHE A 285 -14.95 -13.81 7.74
CA PHE A 285 -13.51 -13.98 7.59
C PHE A 285 -12.75 -12.75 8.09
N ILE A 286 -11.56 -13.01 8.63
CA ILE A 286 -10.57 -11.98 8.95
C ILE A 286 -9.36 -12.25 8.08
N GLN A 287 -8.87 -11.27 7.34
CA GLN A 287 -7.67 -11.42 6.55
C GLN A 287 -6.53 -10.58 7.10
N THR A 288 -5.33 -11.14 7.16
CA THR A 288 -4.11 -10.46 7.59
C THR A 288 -3.22 -10.06 6.40
N ALA A 289 -3.70 -10.25 5.17
CA ALA A 289 -2.92 -10.06 3.96
C ALA A 289 -2.79 -8.58 3.56
N CYS A 290 -3.87 -8.01 3.04
CA CYS A 290 -3.86 -6.64 2.52
C CYS A 290 -5.14 -5.90 2.88
N PRO A 291 -5.09 -4.74 3.55
CA PRO A 291 -6.28 -4.00 3.97
C PRO A 291 -7.18 -3.61 2.80
N ARG A 292 -6.65 -3.46 1.59
CA ARG A 292 -7.43 -3.18 0.38
C ARG A 292 -8.54 -4.20 0.13
N ILE A 293 -8.30 -5.48 0.43
CA ILE A 293 -9.27 -6.57 0.25
C ILE A 293 -10.58 -6.26 0.99
N SER A 294 -10.49 -5.64 2.16
CA SER A 294 -11.63 -5.41 3.05
C SER A 294 -12.11 -3.97 3.11
N ILE A 295 -11.22 -2.99 2.92
CA ILE A 295 -11.50 -1.55 3.10
C ILE A 295 -11.88 -0.88 1.78
N ASP A 296 -11.27 -1.28 0.68
CA ASP A 296 -11.40 -0.71 -0.67
C ASP A 296 -12.76 -1.07 -1.34
N GLY A 297 -13.52 -1.98 -0.77
CA GLY A 297 -14.88 -2.26 -1.21
C GLY A 297 -15.06 -3.53 -2.04
N SER A 298 -14.24 -4.55 -1.82
CA SER A 298 -14.44 -5.88 -2.38
C SER A 298 -15.84 -6.41 -2.10
N VAL A 299 -16.47 -7.01 -3.10
CA VAL A 299 -17.83 -7.55 -3.00
C VAL A 299 -17.74 -9.00 -2.58
N PHE A 300 -17.81 -9.24 -1.27
CA PHE A 300 -17.92 -10.59 -0.71
C PHE A 300 -19.34 -10.82 -0.20
N SER A 301 -19.85 -12.03 -0.37
CA SER A 301 -21.16 -12.45 0.12
C SER A 301 -21.24 -12.49 1.64
N ARG A 302 -20.11 -12.79 2.29
CA ARG A 302 -19.92 -12.78 3.75
C ARG A 302 -18.91 -11.71 4.14
N PRO A 303 -18.95 -11.17 5.37
CA PRO A 303 -17.97 -10.20 5.84
C PRO A 303 -16.55 -10.74 5.74
N VAL A 304 -15.66 -9.99 5.07
CA VAL A 304 -14.21 -10.22 5.02
C VAL A 304 -13.54 -8.99 5.61
N LEU A 305 -13.09 -9.09 6.85
CA LEU A 305 -12.60 -7.99 7.65
C LEU A 305 -11.07 -7.94 7.62
N SER A 306 -10.53 -6.73 7.63
CA SER A 306 -9.10 -6.46 7.85
C SER A 306 -8.74 -6.51 9.33
N THR A 307 -7.45 -6.44 9.66
CA THR A 307 -6.97 -6.37 11.04
C THR A 307 -7.57 -5.21 11.84
N PRO A 308 -7.61 -3.94 11.36
CA PRO A 308 -8.29 -2.86 12.08
C PRO A 308 -9.77 -3.11 12.32
N GLN A 309 -10.46 -3.76 11.37
CA GLN A 309 -11.88 -4.12 11.55
C GLN A 309 -12.06 -5.24 12.58
N ALA A 310 -11.14 -6.21 12.66
CA ALA A 310 -11.15 -7.21 13.72
C ALA A 310 -10.92 -6.57 15.10
N GLU A 311 -10.03 -5.60 15.21
CA GLU A 311 -9.86 -4.81 16.44
C GLU A 311 -11.13 -4.06 16.81
N ALA A 312 -11.80 -3.44 15.84
CA ALA A 312 -13.09 -2.79 16.06
C ALA A 312 -14.15 -3.80 16.54
N LEU A 313 -14.17 -5.00 15.98
CA LEU A 313 -15.10 -6.06 16.39
C LEU A 313 -14.88 -6.48 17.86
N PHE A 314 -13.63 -6.66 18.30
CA PHE A 314 -13.31 -6.92 19.72
C PHE A 314 -13.78 -5.77 20.62
N ARG A 315 -13.54 -4.52 20.22
CA ARG A 315 -14.02 -3.35 20.97
C ARG A 315 -15.53 -3.31 21.10
N LEU A 316 -16.29 -3.68 20.05
CA LEU A 316 -17.75 -3.79 20.11
C LEU A 316 -18.20 -4.85 21.11
N TRP A 317 -17.58 -6.03 21.12
CA TRP A 317 -17.90 -7.07 22.10
C TRP A 317 -17.56 -6.67 23.54
N GLU A 318 -16.60 -5.76 23.71
CA GLU A 318 -16.24 -5.17 25.00
C GLU A 318 -17.09 -3.93 25.36
N GLY A 319 -18.07 -3.55 24.52
CA GLY A 319 -18.93 -2.37 24.72
C GLY A 319 -18.22 -1.03 24.55
N LYS A 320 -17.13 -0.98 23.78
CA LYS A 320 -16.32 0.21 23.53
C LYS A 320 -16.66 0.86 22.19
N ASP A 321 -16.40 2.19 22.08
CA ASP A 321 -16.56 2.94 20.85
C ASP A 321 -15.56 2.50 19.75
N ILE A 322 -16.01 2.54 18.49
CA ILE A 322 -15.24 2.18 17.30
C ILE A 322 -15.18 3.30 16.25
N SER A 323 -15.62 4.52 16.57
CA SER A 323 -15.70 5.62 15.58
C SER A 323 -14.37 5.92 14.87
N ALA A 324 -13.26 5.83 15.57
CA ALA A 324 -11.92 6.19 15.11
C ALA A 324 -10.97 4.98 14.91
N PHE A 325 -11.50 3.79 14.60
CA PHE A 325 -10.66 2.58 14.53
C PHE A 325 -9.66 2.55 13.35
N LEU A 326 -9.88 3.36 12.33
CA LEU A 326 -8.97 3.54 11.19
C LEU A 326 -7.94 4.66 11.39
N GLU A 327 -8.10 5.50 12.41
CA GLU A 327 -7.15 6.57 12.74
C GLU A 327 -5.87 5.99 13.36
N ARG A 328 -5.02 5.45 12.50
CA ARG A 328 -3.79 4.77 12.90
C ARG A 328 -2.75 4.80 11.76
N SER A 329 -1.48 4.75 12.12
CA SER A 329 -0.37 4.84 11.17
C SER A 329 -0.24 3.61 10.25
N SER A 330 -0.79 2.46 10.65
CA SER A 330 -0.73 1.20 9.88
C SER A 330 -2.04 0.43 9.99
N TRP A 331 -2.46 -0.16 8.87
CA TRP A 331 -3.64 -1.01 8.75
C TRP A 331 -3.31 -2.51 8.65
N VAL A 332 -2.04 -2.87 8.81
CA VAL A 332 -1.54 -4.25 8.87
C VAL A 332 -0.84 -4.52 10.19
#